data_a738a875dd5a5900b339e4a53f7fdb37
#
_entry.id   a738a875dd5a5900b339e4a53f7fdb37
#
_cell.length_a   1.000
_cell.length_b   1.000
_cell.length_c   1.000
_cell.angle_alpha   90.00
_cell.angle_beta   90.00
_cell.angle_gamma   90.00
#
_symmetry.space_group_name_H-M   'P 1'
#
loop_
_entity.id
_entity.type
_entity.pdbx_description
1 polymer ?
#
loop_
_entity_poly.entity_id
_entity_poly.type
_entity_poly.pdbx_seq_one_letter_code
_entity_poly.pdbx_strand_id
1 'polypeptide(L)'
;YDWRKREALLNRFAQFTTEIDGLDIHFLHVRSPHPKAMPLIITHGWPGSVVEFHKVIEPLVDPAAHGGDPADAFHVVCPSLPGFGFSDKPKATGWGIDRIAAAWAKLMDRLGYSRYGAQGGDWGSAVTTSLGAQNAAHCAGIHVTLAMASRPKVEGDPTAEEARALKGIKYYADWDSGYSKQQSTRPQTLGYGLTDSPAGQAAWILEKFWAWTDCDGHPENILGRDELLDNVMLYWVTASAASSARLYWESFGPERRTIHKVTVPTGVAVFPREIVTPVRRWMEGNFTNIRHWNEMPKGGHFAAFEQPDLFVGDVRAFFRTLR
;
A
#
# COMPACT_ATOMS: atom_id res chain seq x y z
N TYR A 1 11.19 -24.31 -4.42
CA TYR A 1 11.02 -22.96 -4.96
C TYR A 1 12.02 -22.68 -6.08
N ASP A 2 11.52 -22.34 -7.26
CA ASP A 2 12.34 -22.06 -8.44
C ASP A 2 12.34 -20.54 -8.72
N TRP A 3 13.39 -19.86 -8.21
CA TRP A 3 13.53 -18.41 -8.38
C TRP A 3 13.51 -17.99 -9.86
N ARG A 4 14.18 -18.71 -10.76
CA ARG A 4 14.25 -18.33 -12.18
C ARG A 4 12.90 -18.35 -12.87
N LYS A 5 12.04 -19.31 -12.50
CA LYS A 5 10.66 -19.37 -12.97
C LYS A 5 9.85 -18.18 -12.44
N ARG A 6 10.04 -17.83 -11.15
CA ARG A 6 9.33 -16.72 -10.51
C ARG A 6 9.83 -15.37 -11.02
N GLU A 7 11.14 -15.20 -11.20
CA GLU A 7 11.74 -14.02 -11.83
C GLU A 7 11.14 -13.74 -13.22
N ALA A 8 10.97 -14.77 -14.06
CA ALA A 8 10.30 -14.61 -15.35
C ALA A 8 8.85 -14.11 -15.21
N LEU A 9 8.10 -14.58 -14.18
CA LEU A 9 6.77 -14.12 -13.89
C LEU A 9 6.76 -12.65 -13.41
N LEU A 10 7.69 -12.27 -12.55
CA LEU A 10 7.82 -10.90 -12.07
C LEU A 10 8.19 -9.94 -13.20
N ASN A 11 9.00 -10.38 -14.15
CA ASN A 11 9.45 -9.59 -15.29
C ASN A 11 8.42 -9.51 -16.45
N ARG A 12 7.23 -10.12 -16.32
CA ARG A 12 6.18 -10.01 -17.35
C ARG A 12 5.66 -8.59 -17.55
N PHE A 13 5.75 -7.76 -16.51
CA PHE A 13 5.42 -6.34 -16.58
C PHE A 13 6.68 -5.51 -16.83
N ALA A 14 6.55 -4.46 -17.64
CA ALA A 14 7.64 -3.54 -17.91
C ALA A 14 8.06 -2.81 -16.62
N GLN A 15 9.34 -2.88 -16.31
CA GLN A 15 9.97 -2.30 -15.13
C GLN A 15 10.94 -1.20 -15.53
N PHE A 16 11.00 -0.17 -14.74
CA PHE A 16 11.81 1.01 -14.99
C PHE A 16 12.48 1.50 -13.71
N THR A 17 13.52 2.28 -13.89
CA THR A 17 14.18 3.02 -12.81
C THR A 17 14.35 4.46 -13.24
N THR A 18 14.14 5.40 -12.32
CA THR A 18 14.37 6.82 -12.56
C THR A 18 14.88 7.50 -11.29
N GLU A 19 15.87 8.38 -11.43
CA GLU A 19 16.43 9.12 -10.29
C GLU A 19 15.43 10.21 -9.85
N ILE A 20 15.07 10.22 -8.56
CA ILE A 20 14.27 11.28 -7.92
C ILE A 20 14.94 11.65 -6.60
N ASP A 21 15.33 12.92 -6.47
CA ASP A 21 15.93 13.50 -5.26
C ASP A 21 17.14 12.71 -4.74
N GLY A 22 17.96 12.18 -5.66
CA GLY A 22 19.19 11.45 -5.36
C GLY A 22 19.01 9.96 -5.07
N LEU A 23 17.82 9.41 -5.35
CA LEU A 23 17.57 7.97 -5.28
C LEU A 23 17.03 7.44 -6.61
N ASP A 24 17.56 6.31 -7.05
CA ASP A 24 16.96 5.54 -8.13
C ASP A 24 15.68 4.85 -7.65
N ILE A 25 14.54 5.27 -8.17
CA ILE A 25 13.23 4.73 -7.85
C ILE A 25 12.84 3.71 -8.90
N HIS A 26 12.67 2.47 -8.48
CA HIS A 26 12.13 1.40 -9.31
C HIS A 26 10.61 1.46 -9.35
N PHE A 27 10.00 1.19 -10.51
CA PHE A 27 8.55 1.10 -10.67
C PHE A 27 8.15 0.20 -11.85
N LEU A 28 6.99 -0.44 -11.70
CA LEU A 28 6.27 -1.05 -12.82
C LEU A 28 5.48 0.05 -13.51
N HIS A 29 5.45 0.06 -14.84
CA HIS A 29 4.61 0.96 -15.60
C HIS A 29 3.98 0.21 -16.77
N VAL A 30 2.67 -0.02 -16.67
CA VAL A 30 1.90 -0.76 -17.66
C VAL A 30 0.83 0.15 -18.27
N ARG A 31 0.98 0.44 -19.55
CA ARG A 31 0.02 1.27 -20.28
C ARG A 31 -1.12 0.44 -20.79
N SER A 32 -2.32 0.95 -20.61
CA SER A 32 -3.54 0.39 -21.20
C SER A 32 -3.54 0.55 -22.72
N PRO A 33 -4.09 -0.42 -23.46
CA PRO A 33 -4.41 -0.25 -24.88
C PRO A 33 -5.57 0.72 -25.14
N HIS A 34 -6.34 1.07 -24.10
CA HIS A 34 -7.50 1.94 -24.23
C HIS A 34 -7.09 3.42 -24.17
N PRO A 35 -7.45 4.25 -25.17
CA PRO A 35 -6.91 5.62 -25.33
C PRO A 35 -7.38 6.60 -24.25
N LYS A 36 -8.47 6.27 -23.53
CA LYS A 36 -9.03 7.09 -22.44
C LYS A 36 -8.71 6.55 -21.05
N ALA A 37 -7.76 5.63 -20.95
CA ALA A 37 -7.35 5.06 -19.67
C ALA A 37 -6.86 6.15 -18.71
N MET A 38 -7.34 6.11 -17.47
CA MET A 38 -6.93 7.06 -16.44
C MET A 38 -5.59 6.64 -15.84
N PRO A 39 -4.60 7.53 -15.69
CA PRO A 39 -3.39 7.19 -14.95
C PRO A 39 -3.70 6.89 -13.47
N LEU A 40 -3.11 5.81 -12.94
CA LEU A 40 -3.29 5.38 -11.56
C LEU A 40 -1.94 4.96 -10.97
N ILE A 41 -1.53 5.63 -9.90
CA ILE A 41 -0.39 5.18 -9.11
C ILE A 41 -0.88 4.34 -7.95
N ILE A 42 -0.28 3.15 -7.77
CA ILE A 42 -0.63 2.21 -6.70
C ILE A 42 0.59 1.97 -5.82
N THR A 43 0.47 2.23 -4.53
CA THR A 43 1.59 2.16 -3.58
C THR A 43 1.36 1.04 -2.56
N HIS A 44 2.36 0.14 -2.47
CA HIS A 44 2.40 -0.94 -1.47
C HIS A 44 2.84 -0.44 -0.09
N GLY A 45 2.91 -1.36 0.87
CA GLY A 45 3.43 -1.10 2.21
C GLY A 45 4.43 -2.16 2.70
N TRP A 46 4.56 -2.28 4.03
CA TRP A 46 5.39 -3.27 4.69
C TRP A 46 4.49 -4.34 5.38
N PRO A 47 4.80 -5.63 5.33
CA PRO A 47 5.94 -6.28 4.69
C PRO A 47 5.69 -6.68 3.23
N GLY A 48 4.82 -5.97 2.54
CA GLY A 48 4.50 -6.19 1.15
C GLY A 48 5.49 -5.57 0.17
N SER A 49 5.17 -5.64 -1.10
CA SER A 49 5.96 -5.11 -2.21
C SER A 49 5.10 -4.95 -3.46
N VAL A 50 5.69 -4.57 -4.58
CA VAL A 50 5.00 -4.55 -5.89
C VAL A 50 4.43 -5.92 -6.31
N VAL A 51 4.87 -7.02 -5.69
CA VAL A 51 4.33 -8.37 -5.90
C VAL A 51 2.84 -8.45 -5.57
N GLU A 52 2.36 -7.68 -4.58
CA GLU A 52 0.94 -7.64 -4.23
C GLU A 52 0.03 -7.28 -5.40
N PHE A 53 0.55 -6.54 -6.38
CA PHE A 53 -0.26 -6.00 -7.47
C PHE A 53 -0.27 -6.87 -8.73
N HIS A 54 0.50 -7.97 -8.75
CA HIS A 54 0.65 -8.82 -9.93
C HIS A 54 -0.66 -9.41 -10.47
N LYS A 55 -1.64 -9.62 -9.57
CA LYS A 55 -2.97 -10.14 -9.96
C LYS A 55 -3.93 -9.06 -10.43
N VAL A 56 -3.69 -7.79 -10.10
CA VAL A 56 -4.61 -6.68 -10.35
C VAL A 56 -4.20 -5.78 -11.50
N ILE A 57 -2.91 -5.81 -11.91
CA ILE A 57 -2.40 -4.94 -12.98
C ILE A 57 -3.13 -5.21 -14.31
N GLU A 58 -3.16 -6.46 -14.78
CA GLU A 58 -3.80 -6.79 -16.06
C GLU A 58 -5.31 -6.44 -16.08
N PRO A 59 -6.11 -6.84 -15.08
CA PRO A 59 -7.52 -6.43 -15.04
C PRO A 59 -7.69 -4.91 -15.04
N LEU A 60 -6.87 -4.14 -14.33
CA LEU A 60 -6.96 -2.68 -14.32
C LEU A 60 -6.55 -2.05 -15.65
N VAL A 61 -5.55 -2.62 -16.33
CA VAL A 61 -5.00 -2.08 -17.59
C VAL A 61 -5.89 -2.42 -18.80
N ASP A 62 -6.40 -3.65 -18.86
CA ASP A 62 -7.28 -4.13 -19.93
C ASP A 62 -8.55 -4.77 -19.35
N PRO A 63 -9.49 -3.97 -18.84
CA PRO A 63 -10.73 -4.50 -18.31
C PRO A 63 -11.54 -5.30 -19.32
N ALA A 64 -11.47 -5.00 -20.62
CA ALA A 64 -12.23 -5.70 -21.65
C ALA A 64 -11.80 -7.18 -21.75
N ALA A 65 -10.50 -7.48 -21.66
CA ALA A 65 -9.99 -8.85 -21.64
C ALA A 65 -10.39 -9.63 -20.37
N HIS A 66 -10.87 -8.94 -19.33
CA HIS A 66 -11.27 -9.49 -18.05
C HIS A 66 -12.78 -9.27 -17.74
N GLY A 67 -13.63 -9.14 -18.77
CA GLY A 67 -15.07 -9.04 -18.63
C GLY A 67 -15.59 -7.71 -18.06
N GLY A 68 -14.76 -6.67 -18.06
CA GLY A 68 -15.11 -5.32 -17.59
C GLY A 68 -15.31 -4.31 -18.73
N ASP A 69 -15.71 -3.11 -18.36
CA ASP A 69 -15.90 -2.01 -19.31
C ASP A 69 -14.53 -1.38 -19.67
N PRO A 70 -14.17 -1.25 -20.97
CA PRO A 70 -12.94 -0.57 -21.38
C PRO A 70 -12.86 0.90 -20.91
N ALA A 71 -14.00 1.55 -20.62
CA ALA A 71 -14.02 2.88 -20.04
C ALA A 71 -13.42 2.93 -18.63
N ASP A 72 -13.31 1.79 -17.92
CA ASP A 72 -12.71 1.70 -16.60
C ASP A 72 -11.18 1.44 -16.61
N ALA A 73 -10.56 1.45 -17.77
CA ALA A 73 -9.14 1.14 -17.92
C ALA A 73 -8.23 2.18 -17.25
N PHE A 74 -7.06 1.69 -16.77
CA PHE A 74 -6.03 2.53 -16.17
C PHE A 74 -4.67 2.33 -16.85
N HIS A 75 -3.88 3.39 -16.94
CA HIS A 75 -2.42 3.27 -17.03
C HIS A 75 -1.88 3.10 -15.61
N VAL A 76 -1.28 1.96 -15.31
CA VAL A 76 -0.89 1.61 -13.93
C VAL A 76 0.59 1.87 -13.69
N VAL A 77 0.90 2.57 -12.61
CA VAL A 77 2.25 2.83 -12.11
C VAL A 77 2.36 2.26 -10.70
N CYS A 78 3.26 1.30 -10.46
CA CYS A 78 3.47 0.69 -9.15
C CYS A 78 4.94 0.90 -8.72
N PRO A 79 5.27 1.99 -8.00
CA PRO A 79 6.62 2.20 -7.52
C PRO A 79 6.95 1.29 -6.32
N SER A 80 8.19 0.84 -6.24
CA SER A 80 8.78 0.33 -5.00
C SER A 80 9.11 1.49 -4.10
N LEU A 81 8.69 1.45 -2.83
CA LEU A 81 9.01 2.46 -1.84
C LEU A 81 10.53 2.64 -1.69
N PRO A 82 11.04 3.85 -1.39
CA PRO A 82 12.45 4.05 -1.09
C PRO A 82 12.93 3.11 0.03
N GLY A 83 14.01 2.37 -0.23
CA GLY A 83 14.53 1.36 0.69
C GLY A 83 13.88 -0.02 0.57
N PHE A 84 12.94 -0.21 -0.35
CA PHE A 84 12.24 -1.47 -0.61
C PHE A 84 12.58 -2.01 -2.01
N GLY A 85 12.65 -3.32 -2.12
CA GLY A 85 12.82 -3.99 -3.41
C GLY A 85 13.98 -3.40 -4.21
N PHE A 86 13.72 -3.04 -5.45
CA PHE A 86 14.73 -2.52 -6.38
C PHE A 86 14.89 -1.00 -6.37
N SER A 87 14.17 -0.27 -5.51
CA SER A 87 14.46 1.14 -5.26
C SER A 87 15.70 1.30 -4.39
N ASP A 88 16.45 2.38 -4.60
CA ASP A 88 17.60 2.71 -3.79
C ASP A 88 17.27 2.83 -2.29
N LYS A 89 18.27 2.53 -1.48
CA LYS A 89 18.23 2.66 -0.03
C LYS A 89 18.66 4.05 0.37
N PRO A 90 17.80 4.87 1.03
CA PRO A 90 18.19 6.18 1.52
C PRO A 90 19.47 6.14 2.38
N LYS A 91 20.45 6.96 2.05
CA LYS A 91 21.72 7.10 2.80
C LYS A 91 21.66 8.17 3.87
N ALA A 92 20.64 9.04 3.80
CA ALA A 92 20.36 10.11 4.76
C ALA A 92 18.96 10.00 5.30
N THR A 93 18.68 10.63 6.43
CA THR A 93 17.34 10.77 7.02
C THR A 93 16.46 11.71 6.20
N GLY A 94 15.14 11.69 6.49
CA GLY A 94 14.16 12.57 5.87
C GLY A 94 13.32 11.93 4.76
N TRP A 95 13.47 10.62 4.49
CA TRP A 95 12.61 9.89 3.55
C TRP A 95 11.38 9.28 4.23
N GLY A 96 10.63 10.15 4.95
CA GLY A 96 9.32 9.81 5.48
C GLY A 96 8.19 9.95 4.45
N ILE A 97 6.95 9.72 4.90
CA ILE A 97 5.74 9.66 4.06
C ILE A 97 5.59 10.86 3.14
N ASP A 98 5.76 12.08 3.67
CA ASP A 98 5.50 13.32 2.91
C ASP A 98 6.50 13.52 1.77
N ARG A 99 7.77 13.17 1.99
CA ARG A 99 8.78 13.21 0.94
C ARG A 99 8.55 12.14 -0.13
N ILE A 100 8.11 10.94 0.27
CA ILE A 100 7.75 9.89 -0.67
C ILE A 100 6.56 10.34 -1.53
N ALA A 101 5.54 10.94 -0.93
CA ALA A 101 4.40 11.49 -1.66
C ALA A 101 4.81 12.58 -2.67
N ALA A 102 5.71 13.48 -2.28
CA ALA A 102 6.28 14.48 -3.20
C ALA A 102 7.08 13.84 -4.34
N ALA A 103 7.81 12.75 -4.06
CA ALA A 103 8.53 11.99 -5.08
C ALA A 103 7.57 11.29 -6.06
N TRP A 104 6.43 10.78 -5.59
CA TRP A 104 5.39 10.21 -6.45
C TRP A 104 4.74 11.26 -7.36
N ALA A 105 4.52 12.48 -6.87
CA ALA A 105 4.07 13.59 -7.71
C ALA A 105 5.06 13.89 -8.84
N LYS A 106 6.38 13.93 -8.53
CA LYS A 106 7.44 14.09 -9.53
C LYS A 106 7.50 12.92 -10.52
N LEU A 107 7.30 11.69 -10.04
CA LEU A 107 7.27 10.51 -10.91
C LEU A 107 6.12 10.62 -11.93
N MET A 108 4.92 10.94 -11.47
CA MET A 108 3.75 11.05 -12.35
C MET A 108 3.90 12.20 -13.35
N ASP A 109 4.43 13.33 -12.94
CA ASP A 109 4.76 14.47 -13.83
C ASP A 109 5.79 14.07 -14.90
N ARG A 110 6.87 13.38 -14.51
CA ARG A 110 7.91 12.87 -15.41
C ARG A 110 7.37 11.89 -16.45
N LEU A 111 6.36 11.11 -16.09
CA LEU A 111 5.66 10.21 -17.00
C LEU A 111 4.64 10.92 -17.91
N GLY A 112 4.47 12.24 -17.76
CA GLY A 112 3.56 13.06 -18.53
C GLY A 112 2.11 13.03 -18.06
N TYR A 113 1.85 12.60 -16.83
CA TYR A 113 0.52 12.49 -16.25
C TYR A 113 0.14 13.73 -15.45
N SER A 114 -0.47 14.71 -16.09
CA SER A 114 -0.93 15.96 -15.46
C SER A 114 -2.15 15.79 -14.55
N ARG A 115 -2.91 14.69 -14.69
CA ARG A 115 -4.03 14.32 -13.84
C ARG A 115 -4.08 12.80 -13.65
N TYR A 116 -4.14 12.33 -12.41
CA TYR A 116 -4.07 10.92 -12.08
C TYR A 116 -4.87 10.58 -10.81
N GLY A 117 -5.23 9.31 -10.66
CA GLY A 117 -5.71 8.72 -9.41
C GLY A 117 -4.56 8.16 -8.60
N ALA A 118 -4.75 8.04 -7.29
CA ALA A 118 -3.80 7.35 -6.42
C ALA A 118 -4.50 6.32 -5.54
N GLN A 119 -3.87 5.15 -5.36
CA GLN A 119 -4.35 4.08 -4.52
C GLN A 119 -3.22 3.61 -3.59
N GLY A 120 -3.58 3.18 -2.37
CA GLY A 120 -2.61 2.60 -1.45
C GLY A 120 -3.25 1.82 -0.31
N GLY A 121 -2.52 0.80 0.14
CA GLY A 121 -2.72 0.04 1.38
C GLY A 121 -1.55 0.26 2.33
N ASP A 122 -1.67 -0.03 3.61
CA ASP A 122 -0.60 0.10 4.61
C ASP A 122 0.12 1.46 4.55
N TRP A 123 1.47 1.49 4.46
CA TRP A 123 2.24 2.71 4.21
C TRP A 123 1.83 3.40 2.92
N GLY A 124 1.44 2.61 1.91
CA GLY A 124 0.88 3.16 0.67
C GLY A 124 -0.39 3.97 0.91
N SER A 125 -1.25 3.61 1.88
CA SER A 125 -2.39 4.46 2.27
C SER A 125 -1.95 5.80 2.84
N ALA A 126 -0.92 5.81 3.67
CA ALA A 126 -0.38 7.04 4.25
C ALA A 126 0.27 7.93 3.18
N VAL A 127 1.06 7.34 2.27
CA VAL A 127 1.67 8.05 1.13
C VAL A 127 0.58 8.59 0.18
N THR A 128 -0.42 7.80 -0.15
CA THR A 128 -1.56 8.20 -1.00
C THR A 128 -2.36 9.34 -0.37
N THR A 129 -2.61 9.28 0.94
CA THR A 129 -3.26 10.35 1.70
C THR A 129 -2.46 11.65 1.64
N SER A 130 -1.16 11.58 1.88
CA SER A 130 -0.25 12.73 1.78
C SER A 130 -0.18 13.28 0.35
N LEU A 131 -0.13 12.42 -0.66
CA LEU A 131 -0.15 12.82 -2.08
C LEU A 131 -1.44 13.56 -2.45
N GLY A 132 -2.60 13.05 -2.03
CA GLY A 132 -3.88 13.71 -2.25
C GLY A 132 -4.00 15.07 -1.57
N ALA A 133 -3.33 15.26 -0.44
CA ALA A 133 -3.29 16.55 0.26
C ALA A 133 -2.29 17.54 -0.37
N GLN A 134 -1.07 17.08 -0.69
CA GLN A 134 0.00 17.94 -1.19
C GLN A 134 -0.16 18.30 -2.68
N ASN A 135 -0.74 17.41 -3.48
CA ASN A 135 -0.82 17.57 -4.94
C ASN A 135 -2.27 17.52 -5.45
N ALA A 136 -3.19 18.14 -4.72
CA ALA A 136 -4.62 18.17 -5.03
C ALA A 136 -4.95 18.73 -6.42
N ALA A 137 -4.10 19.57 -6.99
CA ALA A 137 -4.28 20.13 -8.34
C ALA A 137 -4.17 19.05 -9.45
N HIS A 138 -3.38 18.01 -9.23
CA HIS A 138 -3.10 16.93 -10.18
C HIS A 138 -3.71 15.59 -9.77
N CYS A 139 -3.91 15.37 -8.46
CA CYS A 139 -4.53 14.16 -7.92
C CYS A 139 -6.06 14.26 -8.03
N ALA A 140 -6.65 13.53 -8.97
CA ALA A 140 -8.10 13.53 -9.22
C ALA A 140 -8.92 12.94 -8.07
N GLY A 141 -8.32 12.04 -7.31
CA GLY A 141 -8.90 11.38 -6.15
C GLY A 141 -7.99 10.31 -5.61
N ILE A 142 -8.24 9.91 -4.38
CA ILE A 142 -7.48 8.84 -3.70
C ILE A 142 -8.40 7.69 -3.31
N HIS A 143 -7.87 6.47 -3.37
CA HIS A 143 -8.54 5.25 -2.89
C HIS A 143 -7.62 4.56 -1.88
N VAL A 144 -8.12 4.21 -0.70
CA VAL A 144 -7.32 3.62 0.37
C VAL A 144 -8.01 2.40 0.99
N THR A 145 -7.21 1.39 1.36
CA THR A 145 -7.69 0.20 2.05
C THR A 145 -7.43 0.24 3.56
N LEU A 146 -6.42 1.01 4.00
CA LEU A 146 -6.16 1.30 5.41
C LEU A 146 -6.30 2.81 5.64
N ALA A 147 -7.54 3.28 5.80
CA ALA A 147 -7.79 4.69 6.10
C ALA A 147 -7.39 5.01 7.55
N MET A 148 -6.50 5.98 7.72
CA MET A 148 -6.04 6.45 9.02
C MET A 148 -6.32 7.95 9.18
N ALA A 149 -6.88 8.33 10.32
CA ALA A 149 -7.14 9.72 10.68
C ALA A 149 -6.80 9.96 12.15
N SER A 150 -6.77 11.23 12.55
CA SER A 150 -6.78 11.59 13.97
C SER A 150 -8.07 11.08 14.59
N ARG A 151 -7.94 10.17 15.54
CA ARG A 151 -9.12 9.69 16.26
C ARG A 151 -9.71 10.85 17.10
N PRO A 152 -10.95 11.23 16.86
CA PRO A 152 -11.60 12.23 17.71
C PRO A 152 -11.72 11.70 19.15
N LYS A 153 -11.83 12.59 20.12
CA LYS A 153 -12.30 12.17 21.45
C LYS A 153 -13.73 11.66 21.30
N VAL A 154 -13.96 10.42 21.68
CA VAL A 154 -15.31 9.87 21.73
C VAL A 154 -16.00 10.53 22.95
N GLU A 155 -17.01 11.36 22.69
CA GLU A 155 -17.84 11.93 23.75
C GLU A 155 -19.03 10.99 23.96
N GLY A 156 -19.25 10.56 25.20
CA GLY A 156 -20.28 9.59 25.57
C GLY A 156 -19.89 8.14 25.27
N ASP A 157 -20.88 7.24 25.26
CA ASP A 157 -20.66 5.83 24.97
C ASP A 157 -20.39 5.62 23.48
N PRO A 158 -19.40 4.76 23.14
CA PRO A 158 -19.08 4.46 21.74
C PRO A 158 -20.22 3.68 21.07
N THR A 159 -20.46 3.95 19.79
CA THR A 159 -21.35 3.13 18.96
C THR A 159 -20.82 1.69 18.85
N ALA A 160 -21.64 0.74 18.40
CA ALA A 160 -21.22 -0.64 18.20
C ALA A 160 -20.04 -0.77 17.20
N GLU A 161 -20.03 0.07 16.15
CA GLU A 161 -18.94 0.17 15.18
C GLU A 161 -17.66 0.69 15.84
N GLU A 162 -17.75 1.79 16.59
CA GLU A 162 -16.63 2.37 17.33
C GLU A 162 -16.08 1.41 18.39
N ALA A 163 -16.95 0.70 19.12
CA ALA A 163 -16.53 -0.28 20.11
C ALA A 163 -15.73 -1.42 19.47
N ARG A 164 -16.15 -1.90 18.29
CA ARG A 164 -15.39 -2.91 17.52
C ARG A 164 -14.03 -2.36 17.10
N ALA A 165 -14.01 -1.16 16.52
CA ALA A 165 -12.76 -0.53 16.08
C ALA A 165 -11.79 -0.29 17.27
N LEU A 166 -12.29 0.19 18.41
CA LEU A 166 -11.49 0.37 19.64
C LEU A 166 -10.92 -0.95 20.17
N LYS A 167 -11.70 -2.03 20.11
CA LYS A 167 -11.21 -3.37 20.47
C LYS A 167 -10.09 -3.84 19.56
N GLY A 168 -10.22 -3.63 18.23
CA GLY A 168 -9.18 -3.96 17.26
C GLY A 168 -7.90 -3.14 17.48
N ILE A 169 -8.02 -1.82 17.67
CA ILE A 169 -6.90 -0.93 18.00
C ILE A 169 -6.17 -1.38 19.27
N LYS A 170 -6.94 -1.75 20.31
CA LYS A 170 -6.36 -2.24 21.56
C LYS A 170 -5.63 -3.56 21.35
N TYR A 171 -6.21 -4.51 20.63
CA TYR A 171 -5.57 -5.78 20.29
C TYR A 171 -4.26 -5.56 19.54
N TYR A 172 -4.28 -4.72 18.50
CA TYR A 172 -3.07 -4.35 17.76
C TYR A 172 -1.99 -3.76 18.68
N ALA A 173 -2.38 -2.80 19.52
CA ALA A 173 -1.43 -2.13 20.43
C ALA A 173 -0.80 -3.10 21.44
N ASP A 174 -1.60 -4.02 21.98
CA ASP A 174 -1.16 -4.92 23.06
C ASP A 174 -0.37 -6.16 22.55
N TRP A 175 -0.75 -6.69 21.38
CA TRP A 175 -0.32 -8.01 20.94
C TRP A 175 0.33 -8.06 19.55
N ASP A 176 0.05 -7.11 18.66
CA ASP A 176 0.49 -7.22 17.26
C ASP A 176 1.45 -6.09 16.82
N SER A 177 1.62 -5.05 17.63
CA SER A 177 2.44 -3.89 17.29
C SER A 177 3.95 -4.04 17.56
N GLY A 178 4.40 -5.20 18.09
CA GLY A 178 5.80 -5.41 18.49
C GLY A 178 6.80 -5.15 17.37
N TYR A 179 6.50 -5.60 16.15
CA TYR A 179 7.31 -5.35 14.95
C TYR A 179 7.44 -3.84 14.66
N SER A 180 6.33 -3.12 14.72
CA SER A 180 6.27 -1.67 14.46
C SER A 180 7.07 -0.89 15.49
N LYS A 181 6.97 -1.28 16.78
CA LYS A 181 7.73 -0.68 17.87
C LYS A 181 9.23 -0.90 17.70
N GLN A 182 9.64 -2.11 17.35
CA GLN A 182 11.04 -2.44 17.08
C GLN A 182 11.56 -1.64 15.87
N GLN A 183 10.83 -1.61 14.77
CA GLN A 183 11.21 -0.92 13.53
C GLN A 183 11.22 0.60 13.69
N SER A 184 10.32 1.16 14.49
CA SER A 184 10.27 2.61 14.72
C SER A 184 11.30 3.13 15.73
N THR A 185 11.89 2.28 16.55
CA THR A 185 12.83 2.68 17.60
C THR A 185 14.27 2.25 17.31
N ARG A 186 14.50 1.04 16.83
CA ARG A 186 15.83 0.45 16.58
C ARG A 186 15.83 -0.43 15.32
N PRO A 187 15.54 0.15 14.13
CA PRO A 187 15.48 -0.62 12.88
C PRO A 187 16.81 -1.29 12.52
N GLN A 188 17.94 -0.63 12.77
CA GLN A 188 19.25 -1.15 12.44
C GLN A 188 19.59 -2.42 13.23
N THR A 189 19.26 -2.46 14.52
CA THR A 189 19.50 -3.63 15.37
C THR A 189 18.81 -4.87 14.83
N LEU A 190 17.54 -4.73 14.44
CA LEU A 190 16.78 -5.82 13.82
C LEU A 190 17.34 -6.20 12.44
N GLY A 191 17.79 -5.20 11.67
CA GLY A 191 18.26 -5.36 10.31
C GLY A 191 19.44 -6.32 10.17
N TYR A 192 20.35 -6.40 11.15
CA TYR A 192 21.46 -7.34 11.12
C TYR A 192 20.97 -8.79 11.08
N GLY A 193 20.09 -9.18 12.01
CA GLY A 193 19.56 -10.53 12.06
C GLY A 193 18.70 -10.90 10.83
N LEU A 194 17.89 -9.98 10.34
CA LEU A 194 17.04 -10.23 9.18
C LEU A 194 17.84 -10.30 7.86
N THR A 195 18.97 -9.60 7.77
CA THR A 195 19.84 -9.67 6.58
C THR A 195 20.74 -10.90 6.59
N ASP A 196 21.04 -11.45 7.76
CA ASP A 196 21.93 -12.61 7.94
C ASP A 196 21.18 -13.96 7.87
N SER A 197 19.91 -13.97 8.27
CA SER A 197 19.10 -15.20 8.34
C SER A 197 17.91 -15.18 7.38
N PRO A 198 17.91 -15.99 6.30
CA PRO A 198 16.75 -16.10 5.42
C PRO A 198 15.53 -16.66 6.16
N ALA A 199 15.71 -17.58 7.09
CA ALA A 199 14.63 -18.11 7.91
C ALA A 199 14.09 -17.06 8.90
N GLY A 200 14.96 -16.24 9.48
CA GLY A 200 14.57 -15.13 10.35
C GLY A 200 13.77 -14.09 9.60
N GLN A 201 14.21 -13.69 8.40
CA GLN A 201 13.48 -12.74 7.56
C GLN A 201 12.15 -13.32 7.08
N ALA A 202 12.13 -14.58 6.63
CA ALA A 202 10.90 -15.23 6.22
C ALA A 202 9.89 -15.29 7.36
N ALA A 203 10.31 -15.68 8.58
CA ALA A 203 9.44 -15.70 9.75
C ALA A 203 8.89 -14.32 10.09
N TRP A 204 9.73 -13.27 10.06
CA TRP A 204 9.33 -11.88 10.34
C TRP A 204 8.28 -11.33 9.38
N ILE A 205 8.35 -11.73 8.11
CA ILE A 205 7.41 -11.32 7.07
C ILE A 205 6.15 -12.21 7.08
N LEU A 206 6.32 -13.54 7.05
CA LEU A 206 5.20 -14.48 6.88
C LEU A 206 4.27 -14.51 8.09
N GLU A 207 4.79 -14.20 9.29
CA GLU A 207 3.95 -14.04 10.47
C GLU A 207 2.89 -12.95 10.26
N LYS A 208 3.21 -11.88 9.52
CA LYS A 208 2.25 -10.81 9.20
C LYS A 208 1.24 -11.23 8.11
N PHE A 209 1.66 -12.06 7.16
CA PHE A 209 0.70 -12.68 6.24
C PHE A 209 -0.28 -13.60 6.97
N TRP A 210 0.19 -14.34 7.98
CA TRP A 210 -0.68 -15.14 8.81
C TRP A 210 -1.64 -14.30 9.65
N ALA A 211 -1.16 -13.23 10.27
CA ALA A 211 -1.95 -12.41 11.20
C ALA A 211 -2.94 -11.48 10.50
N TRP A 212 -2.61 -10.98 9.30
CA TRP A 212 -3.30 -9.86 8.67
C TRP A 212 -4.11 -10.23 7.42
N THR A 213 -4.07 -11.49 6.99
CA THR A 213 -4.91 -11.96 5.89
C THR A 213 -6.16 -12.65 6.40
N ASP A 214 -7.18 -12.74 5.54
CA ASP A 214 -8.42 -13.50 5.81
C ASP A 214 -8.22 -14.97 5.43
N CYS A 215 -7.22 -15.62 6.05
CA CYS A 215 -6.69 -16.92 5.64
C CYS A 215 -7.22 -18.13 6.43
N ASP A 216 -8.17 -17.92 7.32
CA ASP A 216 -8.73 -19.00 8.16
C ASP A 216 -7.64 -19.88 8.83
N GLY A 217 -6.65 -19.21 9.42
CA GLY A 217 -5.59 -19.83 10.21
C GLY A 217 -4.33 -20.27 9.47
N HIS A 218 -4.30 -20.25 8.13
CA HIS A 218 -3.07 -20.54 7.39
C HIS A 218 -2.99 -19.75 6.06
N PRO A 219 -1.91 -18.97 5.80
CA PRO A 219 -1.83 -18.11 4.64
C PRO A 219 -1.88 -18.85 3.29
N GLU A 220 -1.48 -20.13 3.24
CA GLU A 220 -1.60 -20.95 2.02
C GLU A 220 -3.05 -21.30 1.65
N ASN A 221 -4.04 -21.01 2.52
CA ASN A 221 -5.44 -21.16 2.17
C ASN A 221 -5.92 -20.12 1.13
N ILE A 222 -5.18 -19.00 0.99
CA ILE A 222 -5.56 -17.89 0.09
C ILE A 222 -4.44 -17.45 -0.84
N LEU A 223 -3.19 -17.68 -0.49
CA LEU A 223 -2.01 -17.35 -1.29
C LEU A 223 -1.17 -18.60 -1.50
N GLY A 224 -0.71 -18.82 -2.72
CA GLY A 224 0.19 -19.93 -3.00
C GLY A 224 1.53 -19.75 -2.26
N ARG A 225 2.14 -20.87 -1.86
CA ARG A 225 3.47 -20.85 -1.18
C ARG A 225 4.51 -20.08 -1.98
N ASP A 226 4.55 -20.27 -3.29
CA ASP A 226 5.48 -19.55 -4.15
C ASP A 226 5.19 -18.04 -4.20
N GLU A 227 3.93 -17.63 -4.13
CA GLU A 227 3.55 -16.21 -4.09
C GLU A 227 4.03 -15.54 -2.80
N LEU A 228 3.89 -16.22 -1.67
CA LEU A 228 4.41 -15.76 -0.38
C LEU A 228 5.94 -15.64 -0.41
N LEU A 229 6.61 -16.65 -1.00
CA LEU A 229 8.05 -16.65 -1.16
C LEU A 229 8.55 -15.61 -2.16
N ASP A 230 7.80 -15.27 -3.20
CA ASP A 230 8.14 -14.17 -4.12
C ASP A 230 8.32 -12.86 -3.37
N ASN A 231 7.38 -12.56 -2.48
CA ASN A 231 7.46 -11.35 -1.66
C ASN A 231 8.65 -11.39 -0.67
N VAL A 232 8.87 -12.51 0.01
CA VAL A 232 10.04 -12.70 0.91
C VAL A 232 11.35 -12.58 0.14
N MET A 233 11.42 -13.19 -1.05
CA MET A 233 12.62 -13.15 -1.90
C MET A 233 12.96 -11.74 -2.37
N LEU A 234 11.96 -10.91 -2.64
CA LEU A 234 12.20 -9.51 -3.02
C LEU A 234 12.96 -8.76 -1.92
N TYR A 235 12.63 -8.99 -0.66
CA TYR A 235 13.39 -8.46 0.47
C TYR A 235 14.78 -9.08 0.60
N TRP A 236 14.87 -10.40 0.39
CA TRP A 236 16.11 -11.15 0.57
C TRP A 236 17.16 -10.80 -0.49
N VAL A 237 16.83 -10.90 -1.77
CA VAL A 237 17.79 -10.68 -2.86
C VAL A 237 18.28 -9.23 -2.96
N THR A 238 17.47 -8.29 -2.47
CA THR A 238 17.82 -6.87 -2.43
C THR A 238 18.41 -6.45 -1.09
N ALA A 239 18.48 -7.33 -0.10
CA ALA A 239 18.91 -7.05 1.27
C ALA A 239 18.18 -5.82 1.86
N SER A 240 16.84 -5.73 1.67
CA SER A 240 16.06 -4.54 2.04
C SER A 240 15.38 -4.61 3.41
N ALA A 241 15.66 -5.64 4.22
CA ALA A 241 15.09 -5.76 5.55
C ALA A 241 15.34 -4.53 6.44
N ALA A 242 16.61 -4.12 6.58
CA ALA A 242 16.96 -2.96 7.41
C ALA A 242 16.48 -1.63 6.82
N SER A 243 16.59 -1.44 5.49
CA SER A 243 16.20 -0.20 4.83
C SER A 243 14.69 0.02 4.84
N SER A 244 13.90 -1.03 4.66
CA SER A 244 12.44 -0.96 4.75
C SER A 244 11.96 -0.64 6.17
N ALA A 245 12.60 -1.23 7.18
CA ALA A 245 12.29 -0.96 8.58
C ALA A 245 12.50 0.51 8.97
N ARG A 246 13.45 1.20 8.32
CA ARG A 246 13.73 2.63 8.59
C ARG A 246 12.55 3.55 8.25
N LEU A 247 11.65 3.16 7.35
CA LEU A 247 10.44 3.94 7.08
C LEU A 247 9.60 4.15 8.35
N TYR A 248 9.56 3.16 9.25
CA TYR A 248 8.89 3.27 10.54
C TYR A 248 9.55 4.30 11.44
N TRP A 249 10.89 4.29 11.50
CA TRP A 249 11.66 5.28 12.26
C TRP A 249 11.44 6.71 11.74
N GLU A 250 11.49 6.90 10.43
CA GLU A 250 11.24 8.19 9.76
C GLU A 250 9.81 8.70 9.99
N SER A 251 8.84 7.81 10.11
CA SER A 251 7.43 8.17 10.15
C SER A 251 6.83 8.24 11.56
N PHE A 252 7.36 7.47 12.51
CA PHE A 252 6.91 7.44 13.91
C PHE A 252 7.93 8.06 14.88
N GLY A 253 9.07 8.56 14.37
CA GLY A 253 10.10 9.22 15.15
C GLY A 253 9.64 10.57 15.75
N PRO A 254 10.57 11.26 16.46
CA PRO A 254 10.26 12.56 17.13
C PRO A 254 9.86 13.67 16.15
N GLU A 255 10.35 13.66 14.93
CA GLU A 255 10.02 14.59 13.84
C GLU A 255 8.80 14.07 13.07
N ARG A 256 7.65 14.21 13.66
CA ARG A 256 6.44 13.48 13.33
C ARG A 256 5.83 13.81 11.98
N ARG A 257 5.14 12.78 11.44
CA ARG A 257 4.14 12.81 10.39
C ARG A 257 3.11 13.89 10.62
N THR A 258 2.94 14.78 9.65
CA THR A 258 1.80 15.70 9.58
C THR A 258 0.54 14.92 9.25
N ILE A 259 -0.53 15.14 10.03
CA ILE A 259 -1.85 14.63 9.64
C ILE A 259 -2.46 15.65 8.69
N HIS A 260 -2.53 15.26 7.42
CA HIS A 260 -3.04 16.13 6.37
C HIS A 260 -4.57 16.16 6.32
N LYS A 261 -5.13 17.32 6.00
CA LYS A 261 -6.51 17.44 5.58
C LYS A 261 -6.59 17.16 4.08
N VAL A 262 -7.36 16.16 3.70
CA VAL A 262 -7.55 15.72 2.31
C VAL A 262 -8.86 16.27 1.79
N THR A 263 -8.80 17.03 0.70
CA THR A 263 -9.97 17.67 0.08
C THR A 263 -10.37 17.03 -1.25
N VAL A 264 -9.46 16.25 -1.86
CA VAL A 264 -9.76 15.52 -3.08
C VAL A 264 -10.79 14.41 -2.83
N PRO A 265 -11.56 14.00 -3.84
CA PRO A 265 -12.45 12.85 -3.73
C PRO A 265 -11.73 11.63 -3.15
N THR A 266 -12.34 11.02 -2.14
CA THR A 266 -11.76 9.89 -1.41
C THR A 266 -12.68 8.68 -1.47
N GLY A 267 -12.13 7.53 -1.87
CA GLY A 267 -12.71 6.20 -1.74
C GLY A 267 -12.04 5.43 -0.60
N VAL A 268 -12.83 4.71 0.17
CA VAL A 268 -12.36 3.83 1.24
C VAL A 268 -12.97 2.45 1.06
N ALA A 269 -12.13 1.43 0.92
CA ALA A 269 -12.52 0.04 0.93
C ALA A 269 -12.19 -0.56 2.30
N VAL A 270 -13.21 -1.02 3.02
CA VAL A 270 -13.09 -1.57 4.37
C VAL A 270 -13.10 -3.09 4.32
N PHE A 271 -11.92 -3.69 4.46
CA PHE A 271 -11.79 -5.16 4.50
C PHE A 271 -11.97 -5.68 5.93
N PRO A 272 -12.73 -6.78 6.15
CA PRO A 272 -13.12 -7.21 7.50
C PRO A 272 -11.96 -7.69 8.38
N ARG A 273 -10.84 -8.12 7.78
CA ARG A 273 -9.61 -8.56 8.49
C ARG A 273 -8.47 -7.56 8.39
N GLU A 274 -8.75 -6.29 8.07
CA GLU A 274 -7.75 -5.23 8.13
C GLU A 274 -7.28 -5.02 9.58
N ILE A 275 -6.01 -4.66 9.76
CA ILE A 275 -5.33 -4.47 11.06
C ILE A 275 -6.12 -3.50 11.96
N VAL A 276 -6.63 -2.44 11.37
CA VAL A 276 -7.47 -1.45 12.03
C VAL A 276 -8.68 -1.16 11.16
N THR A 277 -9.87 -1.46 11.68
CA THR A 277 -11.12 -1.12 11.01
C THR A 277 -11.36 0.39 11.09
N PRO A 278 -11.43 1.11 9.95
CA PRO A 278 -11.73 2.53 9.97
C PRO A 278 -13.20 2.77 10.34
N VAL A 279 -13.46 3.84 11.07
CA VAL A 279 -14.81 4.31 11.37
C VAL A 279 -15.06 5.58 10.55
N ARG A 280 -16.09 5.58 9.70
CA ARG A 280 -16.35 6.67 8.77
C ARG A 280 -16.39 8.03 9.44
N ARG A 281 -17.11 8.16 10.54
CA ARG A 281 -17.24 9.40 11.32
C ARG A 281 -15.88 9.93 11.79
N TRP A 282 -14.93 9.05 12.12
CA TRP A 282 -13.58 9.47 12.52
C TRP A 282 -12.75 9.96 11.33
N MET A 283 -12.98 9.36 10.16
CA MET A 283 -12.28 9.74 8.94
C MET A 283 -12.68 11.10 8.40
N GLU A 284 -13.96 11.50 8.58
CA GLU A 284 -14.50 12.77 8.10
C GLU A 284 -13.79 14.02 8.66
N GLY A 285 -13.11 13.90 9.80
CA GLY A 285 -12.26 14.96 10.35
C GLY A 285 -11.04 15.31 9.49
N ASN A 286 -10.50 14.31 8.77
CA ASN A 286 -9.32 14.47 7.92
C ASN A 286 -9.66 14.40 6.42
N PHE A 287 -10.64 13.59 6.01
CA PHE A 287 -11.08 13.43 4.63
C PHE A 287 -12.40 14.15 4.42
N THR A 288 -12.36 15.36 3.88
CA THR A 288 -13.55 16.21 3.77
C THR A 288 -14.45 15.92 2.57
N ASN A 289 -14.05 14.95 1.72
CA ASN A 289 -14.75 14.64 0.47
C ASN A 289 -14.79 13.11 0.23
N ILE A 290 -15.31 12.36 1.22
CA ILE A 290 -15.49 10.91 1.09
C ILE A 290 -16.69 10.66 0.19
N ARG A 291 -16.44 10.17 -1.04
CA ARG A 291 -17.47 9.87 -2.06
C ARG A 291 -17.80 8.39 -2.20
N HIS A 292 -16.92 7.54 -1.69
CA HIS A 292 -17.07 6.09 -1.76
C HIS A 292 -16.64 5.49 -0.44
N TRP A 293 -17.49 4.65 0.13
CA TRP A 293 -17.24 3.91 1.35
C TRP A 293 -17.86 2.54 1.19
N ASN A 294 -17.05 1.51 1.07
CA ASN A 294 -17.53 0.17 0.77
C ASN A 294 -16.98 -0.84 1.79
N GLU A 295 -17.90 -1.54 2.46
CA GLU A 295 -17.56 -2.65 3.35
C GLU A 295 -17.47 -3.94 2.54
N MET A 296 -16.28 -4.53 2.50
CA MET A 296 -16.00 -5.72 1.74
C MET A 296 -16.51 -6.97 2.45
N PRO A 297 -17.02 -7.98 1.70
CA PRO A 297 -17.58 -9.19 2.30
C PRO A 297 -16.50 -10.12 2.90
N LYS A 298 -15.25 -10.01 2.45
CA LYS A 298 -14.11 -10.84 2.86
C LYS A 298 -12.80 -10.17 2.49
N GLY A 299 -11.70 -10.68 3.05
CA GLY A 299 -10.33 -10.19 2.80
C GLY A 299 -9.76 -9.41 3.97
N GLY A 300 -8.48 -9.20 3.94
CA GLY A 300 -7.71 -8.54 4.99
C GLY A 300 -6.80 -7.45 4.43
N HIS A 301 -5.64 -7.33 5.06
CA HIS A 301 -4.68 -6.26 4.86
C HIS A 301 -4.07 -6.22 3.44
N PHE A 302 -3.75 -7.38 2.88
CA PHE A 302 -3.14 -7.50 1.55
C PHE A 302 -4.20 -7.62 0.46
N ALA A 303 -5.16 -6.71 0.46
CA ALA A 303 -6.39 -6.77 -0.32
C ALA A 303 -6.20 -7.09 -1.80
N ALA A 304 -5.25 -6.43 -2.48
CA ALA A 304 -4.94 -6.65 -3.89
C ALA A 304 -4.39 -8.07 -4.16
N PHE A 305 -3.70 -8.64 -3.18
CA PHE A 305 -3.05 -9.94 -3.29
C PHE A 305 -4.00 -11.09 -2.99
N GLU A 306 -4.82 -10.94 -1.93
CA GLU A 306 -5.71 -11.99 -1.42
C GLU A 306 -7.12 -11.96 -2.05
N GLN A 307 -7.62 -10.79 -2.46
CA GLN A 307 -8.95 -10.59 -3.03
C GLN A 307 -8.89 -9.68 -4.27
N PRO A 308 -8.15 -10.06 -5.34
CA PRO A 308 -7.90 -9.20 -6.50
C PRO A 308 -9.18 -8.71 -7.18
N ASP A 309 -10.20 -9.57 -7.32
CA ASP A 309 -11.46 -9.21 -8.00
C ASP A 309 -12.24 -8.15 -7.22
N LEU A 310 -12.33 -8.30 -5.88
CA LEU A 310 -12.97 -7.31 -5.02
C LEU A 310 -12.22 -5.98 -5.07
N PHE A 311 -10.90 -6.03 -4.97
CA PHE A 311 -10.05 -4.84 -5.04
C PHE A 311 -10.22 -4.11 -6.39
N VAL A 312 -10.12 -4.81 -7.51
CA VAL A 312 -10.27 -4.24 -8.86
C VAL A 312 -11.65 -3.65 -9.05
N GLY A 313 -12.69 -4.38 -8.62
CA GLY A 313 -14.07 -3.92 -8.70
C GLY A 313 -14.30 -2.62 -7.96
N ASP A 314 -13.77 -2.49 -6.75
CA ASP A 314 -13.93 -1.31 -5.91
C ASP A 314 -13.15 -0.10 -6.43
N VAL A 315 -11.91 -0.31 -6.83
CA VAL A 315 -11.07 0.73 -7.49
C VAL A 315 -11.79 1.29 -8.72
N ARG A 316 -12.31 0.42 -9.61
CA ARG A 316 -13.08 0.84 -10.78
C ARG A 316 -14.32 1.62 -10.40
N ALA A 317 -15.10 1.11 -9.43
CA ALA A 317 -16.34 1.75 -8.99
C ALA A 317 -16.11 3.17 -8.48
N PHE A 318 -15.08 3.37 -7.66
CA PHE A 318 -14.72 4.69 -7.17
C PHE A 318 -14.26 5.62 -8.29
N PHE A 319 -13.24 5.22 -9.06
CA PHE A 319 -12.65 6.11 -10.08
C PHE A 319 -13.58 6.38 -11.26
N ARG A 320 -14.56 5.52 -11.53
CA ARG A 320 -15.62 5.80 -12.51
C ARG A 320 -16.37 7.10 -12.22
N THR A 321 -16.51 7.47 -10.97
CA THR A 321 -17.17 8.72 -10.54
C THR A 321 -16.35 9.98 -10.81
N LEU A 322 -15.09 9.84 -11.25
CA LEU A 322 -14.11 10.92 -11.41
C LEU A 322 -13.60 11.11 -12.84
N ARG A 323 -14.13 10.30 -13.78
CA ARG A 323 -13.78 10.33 -15.21
C ARG A 323 -14.55 11.40 -15.98
#